data_faa895712c85919eb79d817c8b3b1e21
#
_entry.id   faa895712c85919eb79d817c8b3b1e21
#
_cell.length_a   1.000
_cell.length_b   1.000
_cell.length_c   1.000
_cell.angle_alpha   90.00
_cell.angle_beta   90.00
_cell.angle_gamma   90.00
#
_symmetry.space_group_name_H-M   'P 1'
#
loop_
_entity.id
_entity.type
_entity.pdbx_description
1 polymer ?
#
loop_
_entity_poly.entity_id
_entity_poly.type
_entity_poly.pdbx_seq_one_letter_code
_entity_poly.pdbx_strand_id
1 'polypeptide(L)'
;MNYKNYSNKIDKNISNNLGLEGIFGVGSSGKTISSNNALKNSDIVYACINLISSTISRMPINLYKNIDNGKEKIQNELISMLRLRPNVNMSGADWLQAMISNLLLHGNGYSWIKTNKGVPKELILLDSSITTIEKINGKLFVLTNVDNKQLKLPYESILHIKDLTVDGINGISRIQCLRNKLSNRAESDEMIGNMYRNGGNGSIKGILNVPSSLDNQAKKKLKQGFMNVLNADNSGIAVLDDGIKLDTINKMSLVDQQFIDHMKLSKEDIAMIYGLNPVLLGSTDNASYSNMVQIHQSFIQSLIPIINKLELELTYKLLADFNRINHYFRLNVSSALRENDEARASFYSKMLEKGVMSINEVRAKEELNSVEGGDTIRVDLNHVALDKVDDYQKNKSLQGVNYSNTEEE
;
A
#
# COMPACT_ATOMS: atom_id res chain seq x y z
N MET A 1 32.47 -33.47 -16.12
CA MET A 1 31.18 -33.57 -16.81
C MET A 1 30.72 -32.21 -17.25
N ASN A 2 30.55 -32.03 -18.56
CA ASN A 2 30.40 -30.74 -19.23
C ASN A 2 29.04 -30.08 -18.95
N TYR A 3 29.05 -28.91 -18.35
CA TYR A 3 27.90 -28.02 -18.20
C TYR A 3 27.81 -26.98 -19.37
N LYS A 4 27.92 -27.42 -20.58
CA LYS A 4 27.61 -26.62 -21.77
C LYS A 4 26.49 -27.36 -22.50
N ASN A 5 25.24 -26.86 -22.37
CA ASN A 5 24.11 -27.00 -23.32
C ASN A 5 22.74 -26.96 -22.63
N TYR A 6 22.49 -25.96 -21.78
CA TYR A 6 21.12 -25.64 -21.34
C TYR A 6 20.78 -24.16 -21.48
N SER A 7 21.32 -23.48 -22.49
CA SER A 7 21.05 -22.06 -22.70
C SER A 7 20.17 -21.72 -23.91
N ASN A 8 19.41 -22.67 -24.44
CA ASN A 8 18.48 -22.36 -25.53
C ASN A 8 17.23 -23.22 -25.40
N LYS A 9 16.27 -22.72 -24.69
CA LYS A 9 14.81 -22.86 -24.81
C LYS A 9 14.16 -22.54 -23.46
N ILE A 10 14.22 -21.29 -23.04
CA ILE A 10 13.16 -20.77 -22.20
C ILE A 10 12.03 -20.46 -23.17
N ASP A 11 11.17 -21.44 -23.38
CA ASP A 11 9.92 -21.24 -24.10
C ASP A 11 9.15 -20.13 -23.35
N LYS A 12 8.78 -19.08 -24.10
CA LYS A 12 7.86 -18.01 -23.69
C LYS A 12 6.45 -18.53 -23.31
N ASN A 13 6.28 -19.82 -23.16
CA ASN A 13 4.99 -20.50 -22.95
C ASN A 13 4.65 -20.87 -21.51
N ILE A 14 5.46 -20.47 -20.51
CA ILE A 14 5.14 -20.84 -19.11
C ILE A 14 4.26 -19.78 -18.40
N SER A 15 4.05 -18.59 -18.99
CA SER A 15 3.05 -17.62 -18.49
C SER A 15 1.59 -17.95 -18.86
N ASN A 16 1.37 -18.96 -19.71
CA ASN A 16 0.04 -19.27 -20.28
C ASN A 16 -0.72 -20.39 -19.56
N ASN A 17 -0.30 -20.88 -18.42
CA ASN A 17 -0.92 -22.05 -17.78
C ASN A 17 -1.98 -21.76 -16.73
N LEU A 18 -2.44 -20.55 -16.60
CA LEU A 18 -3.74 -20.26 -15.98
C LEU A 18 -4.59 -19.59 -17.07
N GLY A 19 -5.51 -20.34 -17.67
CA GLY A 19 -6.34 -19.98 -18.83
C GLY A 19 -7.21 -18.71 -18.71
N LEU A 20 -6.70 -17.67 -18.04
CA LEU A 20 -7.30 -16.35 -17.94
C LEU A 20 -6.82 -15.36 -19.01
N GLU A 21 -5.68 -15.60 -19.67
CA GLU A 21 -5.23 -14.75 -20.78
C GLU A 21 -6.06 -14.90 -22.05
N GLY A 22 -6.73 -16.06 -22.24
CA GLY A 22 -7.63 -16.29 -23.38
C GLY A 22 -9.00 -15.61 -23.26
N ILE A 23 -9.38 -15.15 -22.09
CA ILE A 23 -10.70 -14.52 -21.87
C ILE A 23 -10.66 -13.00 -22.06
N PHE A 24 -9.48 -12.37 -21.99
CA PHE A 24 -9.31 -10.92 -22.10
C PHE A 24 -8.40 -10.51 -23.28
N GLY A 25 -8.28 -11.35 -24.30
CA GLY A 25 -7.56 -11.04 -25.53
C GLY A 25 -8.30 -10.01 -26.37
N VAL A 26 -8.16 -8.75 -26.03
CA VAL A 26 -8.48 -7.65 -26.94
C VAL A 26 -7.16 -7.04 -27.40
N GLY A 27 -6.87 -7.17 -28.68
CA GLY A 27 -5.79 -6.43 -29.34
C GLY A 27 -6.08 -4.94 -29.27
N SER A 28 -5.64 -4.30 -28.20
CA SER A 28 -5.59 -2.86 -28.08
C SER A 28 -4.15 -2.41 -28.35
N SER A 29 -3.97 -1.56 -29.33
CA SER A 29 -2.72 -0.82 -29.57
C SER A 29 -2.50 0.29 -28.53
N GLY A 30 -3.23 0.29 -27.44
CA GLY A 30 -3.16 1.26 -26.35
C GLY A 30 -1.95 1.02 -25.43
N LYS A 31 -1.56 2.06 -24.69
CA LYS A 31 -0.52 1.98 -23.65
C LYS A 31 -0.93 1.00 -22.54
N THR A 32 -0.40 -0.21 -22.59
CA THR A 32 -0.67 -1.21 -21.55
C THR A 32 0.08 -0.85 -20.26
N ILE A 33 -0.63 -0.62 -19.18
CA ILE A 33 -0.04 -0.43 -17.85
C ILE A 33 0.20 -1.81 -17.23
N SER A 34 1.48 -2.09 -16.93
CA SER A 34 1.95 -3.28 -16.22
C SER A 34 2.35 -2.93 -14.79
N SER A 35 2.53 -3.93 -13.93
CA SER A 35 3.02 -3.72 -12.56
C SER A 35 4.36 -2.98 -12.52
N ASN A 36 5.22 -3.16 -13.52
CA ASN A 36 6.54 -2.54 -13.59
C ASN A 36 6.51 -1.03 -13.88
N ASN A 37 5.48 -0.56 -14.59
CA ASN A 37 5.38 0.85 -14.99
C ASN A 37 4.21 1.60 -14.33
N ALA A 38 3.38 0.91 -13.54
CA ALA A 38 2.18 1.48 -12.94
C ALA A 38 2.46 2.66 -12.01
N LEU A 39 3.54 2.58 -11.20
CA LEU A 39 3.95 3.68 -10.31
C LEU A 39 4.35 4.95 -11.05
N LYS A 40 4.91 4.82 -12.26
CA LYS A 40 5.37 5.96 -13.06
C LYS A 40 4.27 6.57 -13.90
N ASN A 41 3.26 5.77 -14.25
CA ASN A 41 2.23 6.13 -15.22
C ASN A 41 0.84 6.35 -14.60
N SER A 42 0.68 6.15 -13.28
CA SER A 42 -0.58 6.39 -12.59
C SER A 42 -0.35 7.06 -11.24
N ASP A 43 -0.77 8.32 -11.16
CA ASP A 43 -0.76 9.17 -9.96
C ASP A 43 -1.51 8.51 -8.79
N ILE A 44 -2.67 7.90 -9.07
CA ILE A 44 -3.52 7.29 -8.05
C ILE A 44 -2.89 6.01 -7.51
N VAL A 45 -2.32 5.16 -8.38
CA VAL A 45 -1.61 3.96 -7.94
C VAL A 45 -0.43 4.34 -7.04
N TYR A 46 0.33 5.37 -7.44
CA TYR A 46 1.41 5.91 -6.62
C TYR A 46 0.90 6.38 -5.26
N ALA A 47 -0.17 7.18 -5.22
CA ALA A 47 -0.75 7.70 -3.99
C ALA A 47 -1.25 6.58 -3.06
N CYS A 48 -1.96 5.57 -3.60
CA CYS A 48 -2.43 4.41 -2.84
C CYS A 48 -1.29 3.63 -2.21
N ILE A 49 -0.29 3.27 -3.01
CA ILE A 49 0.85 2.46 -2.56
C ILE A 49 1.69 3.23 -1.56
N ASN A 50 1.96 4.51 -1.84
CA ASN A 50 2.74 5.36 -0.94
C ASN A 50 2.03 5.52 0.42
N LEU A 51 0.74 5.78 0.43
CA LEU A 51 -0.03 5.92 1.67
C LEU A 51 0.04 4.65 2.54
N ILE A 52 -0.22 3.48 1.95
CA ILE A 52 -0.19 2.20 2.67
C ILE A 52 1.24 1.88 3.13
N SER A 53 2.21 1.92 2.23
CA SER A 53 3.58 1.50 2.52
C SER A 53 4.28 2.43 3.51
N SER A 54 4.09 3.75 3.38
CA SER A 54 4.65 4.73 4.30
C SER A 54 4.02 4.66 5.69
N THR A 55 2.72 4.34 5.78
CA THR A 55 2.05 4.17 7.07
C THR A 55 2.57 2.93 7.80
N ILE A 56 2.73 1.79 7.11
CA ILE A 56 3.27 0.57 7.71
C ILE A 56 4.75 0.76 8.07
N SER A 57 5.55 1.42 7.24
CA SER A 57 6.99 1.61 7.49
C SER A 57 7.31 2.47 8.70
N ARG A 58 6.38 3.34 9.13
CA ARG A 58 6.48 4.13 10.36
C ARG A 58 6.20 3.33 11.63
N MET A 59 5.64 2.12 11.53
CA MET A 59 5.33 1.28 12.68
C MET A 59 6.59 0.53 13.16
N PRO A 60 7.12 0.81 14.37
CA PRO A 60 8.31 0.13 14.87
C PRO A 60 8.08 -1.38 15.05
N ILE A 61 8.99 -2.19 14.52
CA ILE A 61 9.00 -3.64 14.74
C ILE A 61 9.56 -3.91 16.13
N ASN A 62 8.85 -4.71 16.93
CA ASN A 62 9.26 -5.15 18.27
C ASN A 62 9.32 -6.67 18.32
N LEU A 63 10.23 -7.19 19.15
CA LEU A 63 10.29 -8.61 19.51
C LEU A 63 9.79 -8.77 20.93
N TYR A 64 8.86 -9.68 21.12
CA TYR A 64 8.30 -10.02 22.45
C TYR A 64 8.60 -11.47 22.77
N LYS A 65 8.75 -11.72 24.06
CA LYS A 65 8.80 -13.06 24.66
C LYS A 65 7.61 -13.24 25.60
N ASN A 66 6.89 -14.34 25.45
CA ASN A 66 5.87 -14.72 26.43
C ASN A 66 6.54 -15.19 27.71
N ILE A 67 6.10 -14.67 28.84
CA ILE A 67 6.48 -15.06 30.19
C ILE A 67 5.21 -15.45 30.96
N ASP A 68 5.32 -16.16 32.06
CA ASP A 68 4.18 -16.69 32.82
C ASP A 68 3.12 -15.63 33.17
N ASN A 69 3.53 -14.39 33.45
CA ASN A 69 2.64 -13.30 33.81
C ASN A 69 2.55 -12.19 32.79
N GLY A 70 2.71 -12.49 31.48
CA GLY A 70 2.57 -11.49 30.43
C GLY A 70 3.58 -11.62 29.31
N LYS A 71 4.08 -10.49 28.83
CA LYS A 71 5.04 -10.41 27.74
C LYS A 71 6.17 -9.44 28.06
N GLU A 72 7.37 -9.81 27.70
CA GLU A 72 8.58 -8.99 27.82
C GLU A 72 9.04 -8.52 26.44
N LYS A 73 9.43 -7.23 26.34
CA LYS A 73 9.99 -6.66 25.10
C LYS A 73 11.50 -6.92 25.09
N ILE A 74 11.97 -7.62 24.07
CA ILE A 74 13.38 -7.99 23.89
C ILE A 74 14.08 -7.02 22.97
N GLN A 75 15.30 -6.62 23.37
CA GLN A 75 16.24 -5.88 22.54
C GLN A 75 17.43 -6.78 22.24
N ASN A 76 17.72 -7.01 20.95
CA ASN A 76 18.86 -7.81 20.51
C ASN A 76 19.38 -7.31 19.16
N GLU A 77 20.47 -7.90 18.66
CA GLU A 77 21.06 -7.54 17.36
C GLU A 77 20.06 -7.65 16.20
N LEU A 78 19.16 -8.64 16.24
CA LEU A 78 18.17 -8.86 15.19
C LEU A 78 17.17 -7.71 15.08
N ILE A 79 16.68 -7.22 16.23
CA ILE A 79 15.81 -6.03 16.27
C ILE A 79 16.56 -4.78 15.84
N SER A 80 17.81 -4.62 16.26
CA SER A 80 18.65 -3.49 15.85
C SER A 80 18.86 -3.49 14.34
N MET A 81 19.13 -4.66 13.75
CA MET A 81 19.24 -4.82 12.30
C MET A 81 17.93 -4.42 11.59
N LEU A 82 16.79 -4.96 12.02
CA LEU A 82 15.48 -4.68 11.39
C LEU A 82 15.09 -3.20 11.46
N ARG A 83 15.40 -2.52 12.57
CA ARG A 83 15.02 -1.12 12.78
C ARG A 83 15.98 -0.13 12.14
N LEU A 84 17.27 -0.38 12.27
CA LEU A 84 18.30 0.58 11.83
C LEU A 84 18.66 0.34 10.37
N ARG A 85 19.29 -0.81 10.10
CA ARG A 85 19.79 -1.14 8.75
C ARG A 85 19.74 -2.64 8.48
N PRO A 86 18.70 -3.11 7.80
CA PRO A 86 18.60 -4.50 7.35
C PRO A 86 19.69 -4.88 6.34
N ASN A 87 20.22 -3.91 5.61
CA ASN A 87 21.37 -4.07 4.70
C ASN A 87 22.13 -2.74 4.56
N VAL A 88 23.24 -2.76 3.84
CA VAL A 88 24.13 -1.59 3.66
C VAL A 88 23.43 -0.42 2.96
N ASN A 89 22.45 -0.70 2.08
CA ASN A 89 21.86 0.28 1.18
C ASN A 89 20.57 0.93 1.73
N MET A 90 19.89 0.30 2.70
CA MET A 90 18.56 0.70 3.13
C MET A 90 18.47 0.85 4.64
N SER A 91 17.72 1.86 5.09
CA SER A 91 17.21 1.91 6.46
C SER A 91 16.12 0.86 6.69
N GLY A 92 15.78 0.56 7.95
CA GLY A 92 14.68 -0.34 8.29
C GLY A 92 13.34 0.13 7.73
N ALA A 93 13.10 1.45 7.76
CA ALA A 93 11.88 2.04 7.20
C ALA A 93 11.84 1.91 5.66
N ASP A 94 12.96 2.19 4.96
CA ASP A 94 13.03 2.07 3.50
C ASP A 94 12.82 0.63 3.05
N TRP A 95 13.45 -0.32 3.75
CA TRP A 95 13.30 -1.74 3.45
C TRP A 95 11.84 -2.20 3.61
N LEU A 96 11.20 -1.80 4.71
CA LEU A 96 9.81 -2.17 4.98
C LEU A 96 8.86 -1.52 3.97
N GLN A 97 9.08 -0.23 3.66
CA GLN A 97 8.29 0.47 2.64
C GLN A 97 8.43 -0.19 1.27
N ALA A 98 9.63 -0.55 0.86
CA ALA A 98 9.89 -1.22 -0.40
C ALA A 98 9.29 -2.64 -0.46
N MET A 99 9.36 -3.41 0.65
CA MET A 99 8.70 -4.73 0.75
C MET A 99 7.19 -4.62 0.54
N ILE A 100 6.54 -3.67 1.22
CA ILE A 100 5.08 -3.46 1.09
C ILE A 100 4.73 -2.91 -0.29
N SER A 101 5.54 -2.01 -0.86
CA SER A 101 5.32 -1.49 -2.21
C SER A 101 5.38 -2.61 -3.25
N ASN A 102 6.36 -3.52 -3.16
CA ASN A 102 6.45 -4.68 -4.04
C ASN A 102 5.25 -5.63 -3.87
N LEU A 103 4.81 -5.86 -2.63
CA LEU A 103 3.60 -6.63 -2.33
C LEU A 103 2.38 -6.04 -3.05
N LEU A 104 2.17 -4.74 -2.96
CA LEU A 104 1.00 -4.05 -3.52
C LEU A 104 1.04 -3.95 -5.05
N LEU A 105 2.24 -3.89 -5.64
CA LEU A 105 2.45 -3.84 -7.09
C LEU A 105 2.37 -5.21 -7.75
N HIS A 106 3.13 -6.16 -7.21
CA HIS A 106 3.36 -7.46 -7.83
C HIS A 106 2.57 -8.59 -7.18
N GLY A 107 1.87 -8.31 -6.07
CA GLY A 107 1.21 -9.33 -5.25
C GLY A 107 2.16 -10.09 -4.33
N ASN A 108 3.46 -9.86 -4.46
CA ASN A 108 4.51 -10.57 -3.73
C ASN A 108 5.63 -9.62 -3.33
N GLY A 109 6.08 -9.73 -2.09
CA GLY A 109 7.26 -9.03 -1.60
C GLY A 109 8.30 -10.04 -1.14
N TYR A 110 9.53 -9.96 -1.67
CA TYR A 110 10.60 -10.91 -1.38
C TYR A 110 11.81 -10.22 -0.76
N SER A 111 12.36 -10.84 0.27
CA SER A 111 13.66 -10.45 0.81
C SER A 111 14.49 -11.68 1.13
N TRP A 112 15.73 -11.72 0.65
CA TRP A 112 16.67 -12.79 0.94
C TRP A 112 17.31 -12.59 2.29
N ILE A 113 17.21 -13.60 3.15
CA ILE A 113 17.83 -13.65 4.48
C ILE A 113 19.25 -14.20 4.32
N LYS A 114 20.23 -13.33 4.36
CA LYS A 114 21.63 -13.74 4.43
C LYS A 114 21.99 -14.09 5.87
N THR A 115 22.48 -15.30 6.07
CA THR A 115 22.88 -15.79 7.39
C THR A 115 24.39 -15.92 7.48
N ASN A 116 24.94 -15.71 8.68
CA ASN A 116 26.30 -16.06 9.04
C ASN A 116 26.23 -17.07 10.19
N LYS A 117 26.74 -18.29 9.96
CA LYS A 117 26.67 -19.41 10.93
C LYS A 117 25.22 -19.66 11.42
N GLY A 118 24.25 -19.56 10.52
CA GLY A 118 22.83 -19.77 10.85
C GLY A 118 22.11 -18.58 11.49
N VAL A 119 22.80 -17.48 11.79
CA VAL A 119 22.20 -16.26 12.36
C VAL A 119 21.93 -15.26 11.24
N PRO A 120 20.69 -14.69 11.12
CA PRO A 120 20.38 -13.64 10.16
C PRO A 120 21.26 -12.40 10.39
N LYS A 121 21.91 -11.91 9.33
CA LYS A 121 22.79 -10.74 9.36
C LYS A 121 22.38 -9.64 8.39
N GLU A 122 21.78 -10.00 7.27
CA GLU A 122 21.30 -9.05 6.25
C GLU A 122 19.97 -9.50 5.65
N LEU A 123 19.14 -8.53 5.30
CA LEU A 123 17.94 -8.72 4.50
C LEU A 123 18.08 -7.97 3.18
N ILE A 124 18.26 -8.71 2.10
CA ILE A 124 18.41 -8.14 0.75
C ILE A 124 17.05 -8.16 0.06
N LEU A 125 16.54 -6.98 -0.26
CA LEU A 125 15.31 -6.86 -1.04
C LEU A 125 15.54 -7.45 -2.43
N LEU A 126 14.61 -8.31 -2.90
CA LEU A 126 14.64 -8.87 -4.23
C LEU A 126 13.63 -8.13 -5.12
N ASP A 127 13.96 -8.00 -6.40
CA ASP A 127 13.05 -7.42 -7.39
C ASP A 127 11.92 -8.39 -7.70
N SER A 128 10.71 -8.09 -7.20
CA SER A 128 9.53 -8.94 -7.37
C SER A 128 9.05 -9.05 -8.82
N SER A 129 9.51 -8.16 -9.70
CA SER A 129 9.14 -8.20 -11.13
C SER A 129 9.81 -9.33 -11.91
N ILE A 130 10.97 -9.78 -11.43
CA ILE A 130 11.81 -10.80 -12.08
C ILE A 130 11.99 -12.04 -11.21
N THR A 131 11.46 -12.03 -9.99
CA THR A 131 11.57 -13.13 -9.04
C THR A 131 10.44 -14.12 -9.27
N THR A 132 10.77 -15.40 -9.42
CA THR A 132 9.81 -16.49 -9.61
C THR A 132 10.05 -17.63 -8.63
N ILE A 133 8.99 -18.37 -8.31
CA ILE A 133 9.06 -19.55 -7.43
C ILE A 133 8.86 -20.79 -8.28
N GLU A 134 9.78 -21.73 -8.18
CA GLU A 134 9.71 -23.01 -8.86
C GLU A 134 9.75 -24.19 -7.86
N LYS A 135 8.97 -25.22 -8.15
CA LYS A 135 8.99 -26.46 -7.40
C LYS A 135 9.87 -27.49 -8.11
N ILE A 136 11.01 -27.84 -7.52
CA ILE A 136 11.97 -28.78 -8.08
C ILE A 136 12.16 -29.92 -7.08
N ASN A 137 11.90 -31.16 -7.52
CA ASN A 137 12.01 -32.35 -6.67
C ASN A 137 11.23 -32.25 -5.34
N GLY A 138 10.03 -31.64 -5.39
CA GLY A 138 9.18 -31.47 -4.21
C GLY A 138 9.54 -30.28 -3.32
N LYS A 139 10.70 -29.62 -3.52
CA LYS A 139 11.13 -28.44 -2.77
C LYS A 139 10.92 -27.16 -3.56
N LEU A 140 10.61 -26.07 -2.87
CA LEU A 140 10.45 -24.75 -3.47
C LEU A 140 11.78 -24.02 -3.52
N PHE A 141 12.06 -23.41 -4.67
CA PHE A 141 13.21 -22.55 -4.90
C PHE A 141 12.74 -21.21 -5.47
N VAL A 142 13.47 -20.16 -5.12
CA VAL A 142 13.27 -18.82 -5.65
C VAL A 142 14.37 -18.53 -6.67
N LEU A 143 13.97 -18.19 -7.89
CA LEU A 143 14.85 -17.76 -8.97
C LEU A 143 14.77 -16.25 -9.08
N THR A 144 15.91 -15.59 -9.06
CA THR A 144 16.00 -14.12 -9.11
C THR A 144 17.35 -13.68 -9.67
N ASN A 145 17.51 -12.38 -9.94
CA ASN A 145 18.78 -11.78 -10.30
C ASN A 145 19.21 -10.78 -9.22
N VAL A 146 20.41 -10.94 -8.72
CA VAL A 146 21.07 -9.99 -7.80
C VAL A 146 22.43 -9.66 -8.39
N ASP A 147 22.76 -8.38 -8.52
CA ASP A 147 24.02 -7.89 -9.10
C ASP A 147 24.35 -8.52 -10.46
N ASN A 148 23.36 -8.61 -11.35
CA ASN A 148 23.43 -9.23 -12.69
C ASN A 148 23.83 -10.73 -12.67
N LYS A 149 23.68 -11.41 -11.53
CA LYS A 149 23.85 -12.86 -11.42
C LYS A 149 22.53 -13.52 -11.14
N GLN A 150 22.20 -14.53 -11.94
CA GLN A 150 21.05 -15.37 -11.68
C GLN A 150 21.32 -16.27 -10.47
N LEU A 151 20.47 -16.16 -9.46
CA LEU A 151 20.56 -16.93 -8.22
C LEU A 151 19.36 -17.86 -8.11
N LYS A 152 19.64 -19.08 -7.64
CA LYS A 152 18.63 -20.07 -7.22
C LYS A 152 18.76 -20.24 -5.72
N LEU A 153 17.79 -19.72 -4.98
CA LEU A 153 17.81 -19.69 -3.51
C LEU A 153 16.76 -20.66 -2.95
N PRO A 154 17.04 -21.40 -1.88
CA PRO A 154 16.02 -22.21 -1.22
C PRO A 154 14.95 -21.28 -0.62
N TYR A 155 13.67 -21.67 -0.73
CA TYR A 155 12.53 -20.87 -0.26
C TYR A 155 12.60 -20.58 1.25
N GLU A 156 13.23 -21.47 2.03
CA GLU A 156 13.43 -21.28 3.47
C GLU A 156 14.28 -20.04 3.80
N SER A 157 15.20 -19.66 2.91
CA SER A 157 16.04 -18.47 3.07
C SER A 157 15.38 -17.17 2.57
N ILE A 158 14.13 -17.21 2.13
CA ILE A 158 13.41 -16.06 1.60
C ILE A 158 12.27 -15.68 2.53
N LEU A 159 12.25 -14.44 2.97
CA LEU A 159 11.11 -13.81 3.59
C LEU A 159 10.15 -13.42 2.47
N HIS A 160 8.97 -14.05 2.41
CA HIS A 160 8.01 -13.90 1.33
C HIS A 160 6.65 -13.50 1.85
N ILE A 161 6.24 -12.26 1.60
CA ILE A 161 4.91 -11.76 1.92
C ILE A 161 4.05 -11.84 0.65
N LYS A 162 2.84 -12.39 0.78
CA LYS A 162 1.89 -12.59 -0.31
C LYS A 162 0.63 -11.76 -0.09
N ASP A 163 0.09 -11.16 -1.15
CA ASP A 163 -1.23 -10.54 -1.13
C ASP A 163 -2.32 -11.63 -1.14
N LEU A 164 -3.37 -11.50 -1.91
CA LEU A 164 -4.35 -12.55 -2.11
C LEU A 164 -3.70 -13.70 -2.86
N THR A 165 -3.78 -14.92 -2.33
CA THR A 165 -3.25 -16.12 -2.97
C THR A 165 -4.33 -17.18 -3.10
N VAL A 166 -4.33 -17.91 -4.22
CA VAL A 166 -5.23 -19.03 -4.49
C VAL A 166 -4.47 -20.36 -4.40
N ASP A 167 -3.20 -20.37 -4.84
CA ASP A 167 -2.33 -21.54 -4.83
C ASP A 167 -1.53 -21.73 -3.54
N GLY A 168 -1.59 -20.74 -2.63
CA GLY A 168 -0.81 -20.70 -1.40
C GLY A 168 0.68 -20.35 -1.59
N ILE A 169 1.15 -20.23 -2.83
CA ILE A 169 2.55 -19.99 -3.19
C ILE A 169 2.74 -18.59 -3.70
N ASN A 170 1.94 -18.17 -4.68
CA ASN A 170 2.04 -16.87 -5.32
C ASN A 170 0.89 -15.95 -4.93
N GLY A 171 1.18 -14.69 -4.71
CA GLY A 171 0.17 -13.64 -4.53
C GLY A 171 -0.25 -13.03 -5.86
N ILE A 172 -1.51 -12.62 -5.98
CA ILE A 172 -2.08 -11.98 -7.16
C ILE A 172 -1.81 -10.48 -7.11
N SER A 173 -1.30 -9.92 -8.20
CA SER A 173 -1.07 -8.47 -8.34
C SER A 173 -2.40 -7.71 -8.44
N ARG A 174 -2.57 -6.66 -7.63
CA ARG A 174 -3.71 -5.75 -7.71
C ARG A 174 -3.72 -4.97 -9.02
N ILE A 175 -2.54 -4.64 -9.56
CA ILE A 175 -2.37 -3.98 -10.86
C ILE A 175 -2.91 -4.85 -12.00
N GLN A 176 -2.73 -6.17 -11.90
CA GLN A 176 -3.25 -7.08 -12.92
C GLN A 176 -4.80 -7.04 -12.96
N CYS A 177 -5.45 -6.93 -11.82
CA CYS A 177 -6.91 -6.76 -11.74
C CYS A 177 -7.37 -5.40 -12.29
N LEU A 178 -6.53 -4.38 -12.17
CA LEU A 178 -6.81 -3.01 -12.61
C LEU A 178 -6.38 -2.72 -14.06
N ARG A 179 -5.73 -3.65 -14.75
CA ARG A 179 -5.06 -3.42 -16.06
C ARG A 179 -5.93 -2.63 -17.03
N ASN A 180 -7.15 -3.09 -17.29
CA ASN A 180 -8.04 -2.45 -18.26
C ASN A 180 -8.45 -1.04 -17.84
N LYS A 181 -8.76 -0.84 -16.54
CA LYS A 181 -9.14 0.49 -16.01
C LYS A 181 -7.98 1.47 -16.09
N LEU A 182 -6.76 1.03 -15.75
CA LEU A 182 -5.56 1.85 -15.83
C LEU A 182 -5.19 2.20 -17.29
N SER A 183 -5.35 1.26 -18.22
CA SER A 183 -5.10 1.51 -19.65
C SER A 183 -6.11 2.50 -20.21
N ASN A 184 -7.40 2.33 -19.94
CA ASN A 184 -8.45 3.25 -20.36
C ASN A 184 -8.23 4.67 -19.81
N ARG A 185 -7.77 4.79 -18.56
CA ARG A 185 -7.43 6.07 -17.95
C ARG A 185 -6.24 6.71 -18.65
N ALA A 186 -5.17 5.97 -18.89
CA ALA A 186 -3.99 6.49 -19.59
C ALA A 186 -4.32 6.97 -21.02
N GLU A 187 -5.20 6.26 -21.74
CA GLU A 187 -5.70 6.67 -23.04
C GLU A 187 -6.54 7.96 -22.95
N SER A 188 -7.38 8.07 -21.90
CA SER A 188 -8.16 9.27 -21.66
C SER A 188 -7.29 10.48 -21.33
N ASP A 189 -6.27 10.31 -20.48
CA ASP A 189 -5.31 11.36 -20.13
C ASP A 189 -4.50 11.79 -21.38
N GLU A 190 -4.13 10.86 -22.26
CA GLU A 190 -3.44 11.16 -23.53
C GLU A 190 -4.37 11.92 -24.50
N MET A 191 -5.64 11.54 -24.56
CA MET A 191 -6.64 12.25 -25.38
C MET A 191 -6.80 13.69 -24.90
N ILE A 192 -6.93 13.92 -23.60
CA ILE A 192 -6.99 15.25 -22.98
C ILE A 192 -5.71 16.04 -23.31
N GLY A 193 -4.55 15.44 -23.10
CA GLY A 193 -3.27 16.08 -23.40
C GLY A 193 -3.13 16.48 -24.88
N ASN A 194 -3.63 15.67 -25.80
CA ASN A 194 -3.68 15.98 -27.23
C ASN A 194 -4.65 17.13 -27.53
N MET A 195 -5.76 17.20 -26.82
CA MET A 195 -6.72 18.32 -26.99
C MET A 195 -6.13 19.65 -26.55
N TYR A 196 -5.47 19.68 -25.39
CA TYR A 196 -4.78 20.89 -24.91
C TYR A 196 -3.65 21.33 -25.86
N ARG A 197 -2.86 20.38 -26.36
CA ARG A 197 -1.78 20.66 -27.33
C ARG A 197 -2.31 21.22 -28.65
N ASN A 198 -3.49 20.80 -29.07
CA ASN A 198 -4.12 21.24 -30.32
C ASN A 198 -5.08 22.43 -30.14
N GLY A 199 -4.88 23.26 -29.10
CA GLY A 199 -5.65 24.49 -28.88
C GLY A 199 -7.13 24.26 -28.53
N GLY A 200 -7.44 23.15 -27.86
CA GLY A 200 -8.82 22.81 -27.47
C GLY A 200 -9.62 22.14 -28.61
N ASN A 201 -9.12 22.16 -29.82
CA ASN A 201 -9.68 21.43 -30.94
C ASN A 201 -9.07 20.03 -30.94
N GLY A 202 -9.77 19.03 -30.41
CA GLY A 202 -9.40 17.62 -30.58
C GLY A 202 -9.11 17.35 -32.05
N SER A 203 -8.39 16.27 -32.38
CA SER A 203 -8.04 15.93 -33.78
C SER A 203 -9.19 16.28 -34.70
N ILE A 204 -9.08 17.41 -35.41
CA ILE A 204 -10.10 17.88 -36.34
C ILE A 204 -10.18 16.80 -37.43
N LYS A 205 -11.15 15.92 -37.31
CA LYS A 205 -11.56 15.07 -38.42
C LYS A 205 -12.62 15.84 -39.16
N GLY A 206 -12.20 16.51 -40.23
CA GLY A 206 -13.07 17.21 -41.16
C GLY A 206 -13.17 16.45 -42.47
N ILE A 207 -14.27 16.63 -43.14
CA ILE A 207 -14.45 16.18 -44.54
C ILE A 207 -14.15 17.38 -45.44
N LEU A 208 -13.15 17.23 -46.27
CA LEU A 208 -12.92 18.20 -47.33
C LEU A 208 -13.86 17.88 -48.50
N ASN A 209 -14.89 18.67 -48.67
CA ASN A 209 -15.79 18.59 -49.81
C ASN A 209 -15.19 19.37 -50.98
N VAL A 210 -14.93 18.68 -52.07
CA VAL A 210 -14.35 19.23 -53.31
C VAL A 210 -15.40 19.18 -54.42
N PRO A 211 -15.66 20.27 -55.14
CA PRO A 211 -16.72 20.33 -56.14
C PRO A 211 -16.49 19.45 -57.37
N SER A 212 -15.28 18.98 -57.56
CA SER A 212 -14.89 18.15 -58.70
C SER A 212 -14.35 16.78 -58.30
N SER A 213 -14.46 15.78 -59.18
CA SER A 213 -13.90 14.45 -58.92
C SER A 213 -12.37 14.50 -59.02
N LEU A 214 -11.68 14.14 -57.94
CA LEU A 214 -10.22 14.07 -57.84
C LEU A 214 -9.73 12.64 -58.02
N ASP A 215 -8.59 12.47 -58.68
CA ASP A 215 -7.88 11.21 -58.74
C ASP A 215 -7.23 10.87 -57.37
N ASN A 216 -6.73 9.66 -57.25
CA ASN A 216 -6.13 9.20 -55.94
C ASN A 216 -4.83 9.93 -55.60
N GLN A 217 -4.09 10.49 -56.59
CA GLN A 217 -2.88 11.25 -56.31
C GLN A 217 -3.20 12.66 -55.84
N ALA A 218 -4.20 13.31 -56.44
CA ALA A 218 -4.68 14.62 -56.02
C ALA A 218 -5.28 14.58 -54.63
N LYS A 219 -6.07 13.52 -54.28
CA LYS A 219 -6.59 13.29 -52.92
C LYS A 219 -5.48 13.18 -51.87
N LYS A 220 -4.38 12.46 -52.21
CA LYS A 220 -3.24 12.35 -51.28
C LYS A 220 -2.51 13.68 -51.09
N LYS A 221 -2.28 14.43 -52.17
CA LYS A 221 -1.62 15.75 -52.13
C LYS A 221 -2.46 16.76 -51.37
N LEU A 222 -3.77 16.80 -51.55
CA LEU A 222 -4.70 17.67 -50.86
C LEU A 222 -4.70 17.35 -49.36
N LYS A 223 -4.79 16.06 -49.00
CA LYS A 223 -4.70 15.61 -47.61
C LYS A 223 -3.37 16.01 -46.96
N GLN A 224 -2.25 15.80 -47.64
CA GLN A 224 -0.91 16.17 -47.13
C GLN A 224 -0.77 17.69 -46.99
N GLY A 225 -1.19 18.48 -47.96
CA GLY A 225 -1.18 19.94 -47.90
C GLY A 225 -2.01 20.45 -46.70
N PHE A 226 -3.21 19.91 -46.51
CA PHE A 226 -4.06 20.28 -45.37
C PHE A 226 -3.46 19.89 -44.02
N MET A 227 -2.87 18.69 -43.90
CA MET A 227 -2.18 18.24 -42.71
C MET A 227 -0.95 19.10 -42.38
N ASN A 228 -0.21 19.54 -43.39
CA ASN A 228 0.94 20.42 -43.19
C ASN A 228 0.54 21.81 -42.68
N VAL A 229 -0.60 22.34 -43.11
CA VAL A 229 -1.14 23.60 -42.58
C VAL A 229 -1.60 23.48 -41.16
N LEU A 230 -2.24 22.35 -40.81
CA LEU A 230 -2.69 22.08 -39.43
C LEU A 230 -1.55 21.85 -38.46
N ASN A 231 -0.43 21.31 -38.92
CA ASN A 231 0.75 21.02 -38.08
C ASN A 231 1.78 22.16 -38.09
N ALA A 232 1.59 23.19 -38.93
CA ALA A 232 2.46 24.37 -38.91
C ALA A 232 2.17 25.22 -37.67
N ASP A 233 3.20 25.56 -36.92
CA ASP A 233 3.13 26.35 -35.65
C ASP A 233 2.54 27.77 -35.77
N ASN A 234 2.09 28.16 -36.98
CA ASN A 234 1.61 29.50 -37.27
C ASN A 234 0.10 29.52 -37.55
N SER A 235 -0.63 30.02 -36.59
CA SER A 235 -1.96 30.65 -36.67
C SER A 235 -3.20 29.81 -36.97
N GLY A 236 -3.12 28.54 -37.27
CA GLY A 236 -4.33 27.66 -37.41
C GLY A 236 -5.34 28.06 -38.49
N ILE A 237 -4.96 28.91 -39.44
CA ILE A 237 -5.81 29.37 -40.56
C ILE A 237 -5.41 28.61 -41.82
N ALA A 238 -6.34 27.79 -42.33
CA ALA A 238 -6.23 27.15 -43.63
C ALA A 238 -6.98 27.99 -44.67
N VAL A 239 -6.31 28.43 -45.73
CA VAL A 239 -6.95 29.04 -46.90
C VAL A 239 -7.36 27.92 -47.82
N LEU A 240 -8.66 27.81 -48.09
CA LEU A 240 -9.23 26.84 -49.01
C LEU A 240 -9.56 27.56 -50.33
N ASP A 241 -9.12 27.03 -51.44
CA ASP A 241 -9.30 27.55 -52.79
C ASP A 241 -10.33 26.70 -53.56
N ASP A 242 -10.81 27.18 -54.70
CA ASP A 242 -11.68 26.44 -55.61
C ASP A 242 -12.99 25.86 -55.02
N GLY A 243 -13.64 26.56 -54.11
CA GLY A 243 -14.92 26.12 -53.57
C GLY A 243 -14.84 24.88 -52.69
N ILE A 244 -13.67 24.52 -52.18
CA ILE A 244 -13.44 23.48 -51.20
C ILE A 244 -14.08 23.91 -49.88
N LYS A 245 -14.98 23.10 -49.34
CA LYS A 245 -15.60 23.32 -48.02
C LYS A 245 -15.06 22.32 -47.00
N LEU A 246 -14.72 22.84 -45.82
CA LEU A 246 -14.37 22.01 -44.70
C LEU A 246 -15.61 21.81 -43.82
N ASP A 247 -16.19 20.63 -43.84
CA ASP A 247 -17.20 20.23 -42.88
C ASP A 247 -16.53 19.60 -41.68
N THR A 248 -16.52 20.31 -40.56
CA THR A 248 -16.01 19.79 -39.30
C THR A 248 -17.02 18.82 -38.71
N ILE A 249 -16.62 17.58 -38.52
CA ILE A 249 -17.40 16.65 -37.73
C ILE A 249 -17.27 17.10 -36.26
N ASN A 250 -18.32 17.74 -35.74
CA ASN A 250 -18.40 18.10 -34.34
C ASN A 250 -18.26 16.82 -33.51
N LYS A 251 -17.07 16.56 -33.00
CA LYS A 251 -16.89 15.57 -31.96
C LYS A 251 -17.32 16.17 -30.65
N MET A 252 -18.02 15.36 -29.88
CA MET A 252 -18.53 15.61 -28.54
C MET A 252 -17.67 16.63 -27.80
N SER A 253 -18.30 17.69 -27.34
CA SER A 253 -17.70 18.64 -26.41
C SER A 253 -17.21 17.85 -25.20
N LEU A 254 -15.93 17.92 -24.86
CA LEU A 254 -15.34 17.32 -23.66
C LEU A 254 -15.81 17.97 -22.36
N VAL A 255 -16.64 18.99 -22.47
CA VAL A 255 -17.31 19.65 -21.36
C VAL A 255 -18.49 18.82 -20.84
N ASP A 256 -18.73 17.65 -21.43
CA ASP A 256 -19.75 16.74 -20.90
C ASP A 256 -19.31 16.28 -19.50
N GLN A 257 -20.10 16.72 -18.52
CA GLN A 257 -20.01 16.38 -17.10
C GLN A 257 -19.83 14.86 -16.88
N GLN A 258 -20.36 14.05 -17.78
CA GLN A 258 -20.21 12.61 -17.84
C GLN A 258 -18.75 12.12 -17.96
N PHE A 259 -17.89 12.86 -18.65
CA PHE A 259 -16.48 12.48 -18.75
C PHE A 259 -15.73 12.71 -17.44
N ILE A 260 -15.99 13.84 -16.78
CA ILE A 260 -15.42 14.16 -15.46
C ILE A 260 -15.90 13.15 -14.42
N ASP A 261 -17.17 12.79 -14.47
CA ASP A 261 -17.75 11.78 -13.58
C ASP A 261 -17.14 10.39 -13.81
N HIS A 262 -16.89 10.02 -15.07
CA HIS A 262 -16.20 8.78 -15.39
C HIS A 262 -14.75 8.75 -14.87
N MET A 263 -14.06 9.89 -14.91
CA MET A 263 -12.70 10.02 -14.34
C MET A 263 -12.71 9.92 -12.81
N LYS A 264 -13.72 10.48 -12.13
CA LYS A 264 -13.93 10.35 -10.69
C LYS A 264 -14.20 8.90 -10.29
N LEU A 265 -15.13 8.21 -10.95
CA LEU A 265 -15.43 6.80 -10.72
C LEU A 265 -14.19 5.92 -10.86
N SER A 266 -13.31 6.22 -11.84
CA SER A 266 -12.06 5.49 -12.01
C SER A 266 -11.11 5.64 -10.81
N LYS A 267 -11.09 6.82 -10.13
CA LYS A 267 -10.30 7.03 -8.91
C LYS A 267 -10.82 6.20 -7.75
N GLU A 268 -12.13 6.21 -7.56
CA GLU A 268 -12.80 5.47 -6.50
C GLU A 268 -12.62 3.96 -6.65
N ASP A 269 -12.75 3.46 -7.86
CA ASP A 269 -12.53 2.05 -8.19
C ASP A 269 -11.11 1.57 -7.88
N ILE A 270 -10.09 2.40 -8.19
CA ILE A 270 -8.69 2.09 -7.89
C ILE A 270 -8.48 2.09 -6.39
N ALA A 271 -8.97 3.13 -5.68
CA ALA A 271 -8.88 3.21 -4.22
C ALA A 271 -9.54 2.00 -3.54
N MET A 272 -10.70 1.56 -4.03
CA MET A 272 -11.44 0.41 -3.50
C MET A 272 -10.62 -0.89 -3.58
N ILE A 273 -9.91 -1.15 -4.67
CA ILE A 273 -9.06 -2.35 -4.80
C ILE A 273 -7.88 -2.32 -3.83
N TYR A 274 -7.38 -1.13 -3.48
CA TYR A 274 -6.38 -0.98 -2.43
C TYR A 274 -6.97 -0.97 -1.01
N GLY A 275 -8.30 -1.00 -0.87
CA GLY A 275 -8.99 -0.94 0.43
C GLY A 275 -8.92 0.43 1.07
N LEU A 276 -8.80 1.49 0.26
CA LEU A 276 -8.70 2.87 0.71
C LEU A 276 -10.01 3.63 0.50
N ASN A 277 -10.37 4.45 1.47
CA ASN A 277 -11.43 5.44 1.26
C ASN A 277 -10.89 6.57 0.36
N PRO A 278 -11.60 6.96 -0.73
CA PRO A 278 -11.16 8.02 -1.64
C PRO A 278 -10.85 9.36 -0.97
N VAL A 279 -11.48 9.66 0.18
CA VAL A 279 -11.21 10.86 0.98
C VAL A 279 -9.75 10.94 1.43
N LEU A 280 -9.10 9.81 1.73
CA LEU A 280 -7.68 9.75 2.08
C LEU A 280 -6.74 10.10 0.91
N LEU A 281 -7.27 10.08 -0.31
CA LEU A 281 -6.56 10.45 -1.54
C LEU A 281 -6.93 11.86 -2.04
N GLY A 282 -7.54 12.68 -1.17
CA GLY A 282 -7.88 14.08 -1.48
C GLY A 282 -9.24 14.27 -2.18
N SER A 283 -10.13 13.28 -2.18
CA SER A 283 -11.52 13.49 -2.58
C SER A 283 -12.24 14.26 -1.46
N THR A 284 -12.80 15.44 -1.80
CA THR A 284 -13.45 16.33 -0.81
C THR A 284 -14.96 16.10 -0.70
N ASP A 285 -15.51 15.27 -1.55
CA ASP A 285 -16.94 14.98 -1.55
C ASP A 285 -17.32 14.23 -0.26
N ASN A 286 -18.02 14.89 0.66
CA ASN A 286 -18.49 14.37 1.97
C ASN A 286 -17.45 14.25 3.12
N ALA A 287 -16.36 15.00 3.11
CA ALA A 287 -15.40 15.04 4.23
C ALA A 287 -15.90 16.00 5.33
N SER A 288 -16.47 15.48 6.42
CA SER A 288 -16.64 16.22 7.69
C SER A 288 -15.54 15.80 8.69
N TYR A 289 -15.20 16.68 9.64
CA TYR A 289 -14.14 16.41 10.62
C TYR A 289 -14.41 15.15 11.45
N SER A 290 -15.67 14.92 11.87
CA SER A 290 -16.06 13.70 12.59
C SER A 290 -15.89 12.41 11.77
N ASN A 291 -16.12 12.49 10.45
CA ASN A 291 -15.92 11.36 9.55
C ASN A 291 -14.44 11.06 9.31
N MET A 292 -13.56 12.07 9.35
CA MET A 292 -12.12 11.86 9.12
C MET A 292 -11.48 10.95 10.16
N VAL A 293 -11.84 11.09 11.44
CA VAL A 293 -11.33 10.22 12.50
C VAL A 293 -11.75 8.76 12.26
N GLN A 294 -13.01 8.54 11.90
CA GLN A 294 -13.51 7.19 11.61
C GLN A 294 -12.88 6.59 10.34
N ILE A 295 -12.70 7.41 9.30
CA ILE A 295 -12.04 6.99 8.05
C ILE A 295 -10.58 6.59 8.34
N HIS A 296 -9.86 7.36 9.16
CA HIS A 296 -8.49 7.05 9.53
C HIS A 296 -8.40 5.76 10.37
N GLN A 297 -9.30 5.56 11.33
CA GLN A 297 -9.39 4.32 12.10
C GLN A 297 -9.68 3.11 11.20
N SER A 298 -10.65 3.23 10.29
CA SER A 298 -10.98 2.20 9.32
C SER A 298 -9.79 1.87 8.41
N PHE A 299 -9.05 2.90 7.99
CA PHE A 299 -7.82 2.72 7.21
C PHE A 299 -6.78 1.90 7.97
N ILE A 300 -6.46 2.25 9.22
CA ILE A 300 -5.51 1.49 10.02
C ILE A 300 -5.98 0.04 10.21
N GLN A 301 -7.26 -0.19 10.43
CA GLN A 301 -7.81 -1.54 10.52
C GLN A 301 -7.65 -2.32 9.22
N SER A 302 -7.78 -1.68 8.05
CA SER A 302 -7.58 -2.33 6.76
C SER A 302 -6.14 -2.79 6.51
N LEU A 303 -5.15 -2.23 7.23
CA LEU A 303 -3.74 -2.63 7.17
C LEU A 303 -3.41 -3.87 8.00
N ILE A 304 -4.23 -4.21 9.00
CA ILE A 304 -3.97 -5.30 9.94
C ILE A 304 -3.71 -6.64 9.24
N PRO A 305 -4.44 -7.05 8.19
CA PRO A 305 -4.15 -8.32 7.50
C PRO A 305 -2.75 -8.36 6.88
N ILE A 306 -2.27 -7.26 6.32
CA ILE A 306 -0.91 -7.16 5.75
C ILE A 306 0.13 -7.22 6.87
N ILE A 307 -0.11 -6.47 7.96
CA ILE A 307 0.76 -6.45 9.14
C ILE A 307 0.88 -7.85 9.74
N ASN A 308 -0.23 -8.56 9.94
CA ASN A 308 -0.22 -9.90 10.50
C ASN A 308 0.58 -10.89 9.63
N LYS A 309 0.43 -10.83 8.30
CA LYS A 309 1.23 -11.66 7.38
C LYS A 309 2.72 -11.40 7.54
N LEU A 310 3.11 -10.13 7.63
CA LEU A 310 4.50 -9.73 7.85
C LEU A 310 5.03 -10.23 9.20
N GLU A 311 4.27 -10.04 10.28
CA GLU A 311 4.65 -10.47 11.65
C GLU A 311 4.86 -11.98 11.74
N LEU A 312 3.97 -12.75 11.14
CA LEU A 312 4.05 -14.20 11.11
C LEU A 312 5.26 -14.68 10.30
N GLU A 313 5.49 -14.06 9.14
CA GLU A 313 6.62 -14.43 8.28
C GLU A 313 7.97 -14.06 8.92
N LEU A 314 8.07 -12.88 9.54
CA LEU A 314 9.25 -12.50 10.32
C LEU A 314 9.50 -13.48 11.47
N THR A 315 8.45 -13.85 12.20
CA THR A 315 8.55 -14.80 13.33
C THR A 315 9.02 -16.16 12.84
N TYR A 316 8.44 -16.66 11.74
CA TYR A 316 8.76 -17.97 11.22
C TYR A 316 10.16 -18.06 10.61
N LYS A 317 10.59 -17.02 9.88
CA LYS A 317 11.84 -17.06 9.10
C LYS A 317 13.07 -16.56 9.85
N LEU A 318 12.90 -15.64 10.80
CA LEU A 318 14.05 -15.02 11.49
C LEU A 318 14.35 -15.63 12.86
N LEU A 319 13.41 -16.35 13.46
CA LEU A 319 13.61 -17.00 14.75
C LEU A 319 13.96 -18.48 14.54
N ALA A 320 14.87 -19.00 15.39
CA ALA A 320 15.15 -20.44 15.45
C ALA A 320 13.93 -21.20 15.99
N ASP A 321 13.78 -22.49 15.62
CA ASP A 321 12.60 -23.30 15.89
C ASP A 321 12.19 -23.30 17.38
N PHE A 322 13.15 -23.46 18.29
CA PHE A 322 12.87 -23.45 19.73
C PHE A 322 12.44 -22.08 20.27
N ASN A 323 12.86 -20.98 19.61
CA ASN A 323 12.51 -19.63 20.01
C ASN A 323 11.11 -19.24 19.51
N ARG A 324 10.59 -19.84 18.43
CA ARG A 324 9.27 -19.53 17.88
C ARG A 324 8.13 -19.86 18.84
N ILE A 325 8.32 -20.74 19.80
CA ILE A 325 7.29 -21.13 20.76
C ILE A 325 6.93 -19.95 21.68
N ASN A 326 7.96 -19.21 22.12
CA ASN A 326 7.77 -18.17 23.14
C ASN A 326 8.08 -16.75 22.65
N HIS A 327 8.62 -16.60 21.43
CA HIS A 327 8.99 -15.29 20.88
C HIS A 327 8.21 -14.99 19.62
N TYR A 328 7.84 -13.73 19.43
CA TYR A 328 7.13 -13.29 18.22
C TYR A 328 7.40 -11.81 17.93
N PHE A 329 7.36 -11.49 16.64
CA PHE A 329 7.44 -10.09 16.20
C PHE A 329 6.07 -9.44 16.22
N ARG A 330 6.04 -8.15 16.58
CA ARG A 330 4.86 -7.29 16.49
C ARG A 330 5.24 -5.90 16.02
N LEU A 331 4.44 -5.36 15.11
CA LEU A 331 4.50 -3.96 14.74
C LEU A 331 3.66 -3.14 15.74
N ASN A 332 4.17 -1.97 16.11
CA ASN A 332 3.43 -1.07 16.99
C ASN A 332 2.40 -0.25 16.19
N VAL A 333 1.22 -0.81 15.99
CA VAL A 333 0.11 -0.14 15.27
C VAL A 333 -0.34 1.14 15.99
N SER A 334 -0.25 1.19 17.31
CA SER A 334 -0.63 2.37 18.10
C SER A 334 0.22 3.60 17.77
N SER A 335 1.44 3.43 17.24
CA SER A 335 2.27 4.54 16.80
C SER A 335 1.69 5.29 15.60
N ALA A 336 0.88 4.62 14.76
CA ALA A 336 0.20 5.23 13.63
C ALA A 336 -1.08 5.98 14.02
N LEU A 337 -1.61 5.75 15.22
CA LEU A 337 -2.82 6.39 15.75
C LEU A 337 -2.50 7.61 16.63
N ARG A 338 -1.25 8.05 16.70
CA ARG A 338 -0.79 9.12 17.62
C ARG A 338 -1.32 10.54 17.28
N GLU A 339 -2.15 10.69 16.26
CA GLU A 339 -2.57 12.01 15.76
C GLU A 339 -3.61 12.75 16.64
N ASN A 340 -4.21 12.09 17.64
CA ASN A 340 -5.17 12.75 18.53
C ASN A 340 -4.67 12.72 19.99
N ASP A 341 -4.00 13.80 20.40
CA ASP A 341 -3.46 13.97 21.76
C ASP A 341 -4.57 13.92 22.82
N GLU A 342 -5.74 14.44 22.52
CA GLU A 342 -6.89 14.45 23.43
C GLU A 342 -7.45 13.05 23.67
N ALA A 343 -7.64 12.26 22.60
CA ALA A 343 -8.07 10.87 22.72
C ALA A 343 -7.03 10.02 23.45
N ARG A 344 -5.75 10.29 23.23
CA ARG A 344 -4.64 9.60 23.90
C ARG A 344 -4.58 9.96 25.39
N ALA A 345 -4.70 11.23 25.73
CA ALA A 345 -4.76 11.68 27.12
C ALA A 345 -5.95 11.05 27.85
N SER A 346 -7.13 11.04 27.24
CA SER A 346 -8.33 10.39 27.78
C SER A 346 -8.14 8.86 27.94
N PHE A 347 -7.48 8.21 26.99
CA PHE A 347 -7.17 6.79 27.10
C PHE A 347 -6.23 6.51 28.28
N TYR A 348 -5.14 7.26 28.42
CA TYR A 348 -4.20 7.07 29.52
C TYR A 348 -4.84 7.39 30.89
N SER A 349 -5.65 8.45 30.99
CA SER A 349 -6.40 8.75 32.20
C SER A 349 -7.23 7.56 32.62
N LYS A 350 -8.04 6.98 31.74
CA LYS A 350 -8.86 5.81 32.00
C LYS A 350 -8.04 4.57 32.37
N MET A 351 -6.88 4.35 31.74
CA MET A 351 -6.03 3.19 32.08
C MET A 351 -5.37 3.33 33.44
N LEU A 352 -4.96 4.53 33.82
CA LEU A 352 -4.41 4.84 35.13
C LEU A 352 -5.49 4.74 36.22
N GLU A 353 -6.67 5.31 36.01
CA GLU A 353 -7.82 5.28 36.94
C GLU A 353 -8.29 3.85 37.23
N LYS A 354 -8.29 2.98 36.20
CA LYS A 354 -8.72 1.58 36.36
C LYS A 354 -7.61 0.65 36.83
N GLY A 355 -6.41 1.16 37.09
CA GLY A 355 -5.28 0.34 37.51
C GLY A 355 -4.78 -0.66 36.45
N VAL A 356 -5.03 -0.39 35.19
CA VAL A 356 -4.59 -1.25 34.09
C VAL A 356 -3.12 -0.96 33.71
N MET A 357 -2.68 0.29 33.91
CA MET A 357 -1.32 0.75 33.62
C MET A 357 -0.77 1.54 34.81
N SER A 358 0.57 1.43 35.00
CA SER A 358 1.31 2.28 35.92
C SER A 358 1.73 3.61 35.23
N ILE A 359 2.12 4.61 36.00
CA ILE A 359 2.62 5.89 35.50
C ILE A 359 3.87 5.67 34.64
N ASN A 360 4.79 4.79 35.07
CA ASN A 360 6.01 4.52 34.31
C ASN A 360 5.74 3.77 33.00
N GLU A 361 4.71 2.93 32.95
CA GLU A 361 4.30 2.31 31.67
C GLU A 361 3.73 3.33 30.69
N VAL A 362 2.98 4.32 31.15
CA VAL A 362 2.49 5.44 30.31
C VAL A 362 3.67 6.29 29.85
N ARG A 363 4.59 6.66 30.77
CA ARG A 363 5.79 7.42 30.45
C ARG A 363 6.67 6.70 29.42
N ALA A 364 6.86 5.40 29.56
CA ALA A 364 7.61 4.59 28.59
C ALA A 364 6.95 4.56 27.19
N LYS A 365 5.60 4.62 27.12
CA LYS A 365 4.89 4.74 25.84
C LYS A 365 5.07 6.11 25.18
N GLU A 366 5.28 7.15 25.99
CA GLU A 366 5.56 8.53 25.55
C GLU A 366 7.06 8.83 25.45
N GLU A 367 7.92 7.79 25.55
CA GLU A 367 9.39 7.90 25.45
C GLU A 367 10.00 8.82 26.55
N LEU A 368 9.30 8.94 27.69
CA LEU A 368 9.76 9.68 28.85
C LEU A 368 10.48 8.78 29.85
N ASN A 369 11.47 9.32 30.55
CA ASN A 369 12.19 8.59 31.60
C ASN A 369 11.25 8.18 32.74
N SER A 370 11.52 7.02 33.36
CA SER A 370 10.80 6.56 34.55
C SER A 370 11.00 7.50 35.72
N VAL A 371 10.01 7.57 36.61
CA VAL A 371 10.05 8.31 37.88
C VAL A 371 9.96 7.35 39.04
N GLU A 372 10.58 7.70 40.15
CA GLU A 372 10.54 6.91 41.38
C GLU A 372 9.09 6.80 41.89
N GLY A 373 8.69 5.59 42.30
CA GLY A 373 7.30 5.28 42.74
C GLY A 373 6.27 5.21 41.60
N GLY A 374 6.68 5.43 40.33
CA GLY A 374 5.80 5.42 39.15
C GLY A 374 5.39 4.01 38.68
N ASP A 375 5.99 2.94 39.21
CA ASP A 375 5.64 1.55 38.86
C ASP A 375 4.46 1.03 39.69
N THR A 376 4.07 1.74 40.75
CA THR A 376 2.93 1.36 41.60
C THR A 376 1.64 1.56 40.82
N ILE A 377 0.88 0.47 40.69
CA ILE A 377 -0.46 0.52 40.09
C ILE A 377 -1.40 1.15 41.14
N ARG A 378 -2.13 2.17 40.69
CA ARG A 378 -3.12 2.87 41.51
C ARG A 378 -4.51 2.58 40.99
N VAL A 379 -5.46 2.37 41.90
CA VAL A 379 -6.87 2.15 41.55
C VAL A 379 -7.69 3.26 42.17
N ASP A 380 -8.67 3.77 41.45
CA ASP A 380 -9.62 4.73 42.02
C ASP A 380 -10.46 4.04 43.12
N LEU A 381 -10.47 4.64 44.31
CA LEU A 381 -11.18 4.13 45.48
C LEU A 381 -12.71 4.21 45.33
N ASN A 382 -13.22 4.81 44.27
CA ASN A 382 -14.68 4.87 44.01
C ASN A 382 -15.30 3.53 43.56
N HIS A 383 -14.49 2.50 43.33
CA HIS A 383 -14.95 1.18 42.95
C HIS A 383 -14.67 0.18 44.05
N VAL A 384 -15.73 -0.28 44.69
CA VAL A 384 -15.68 -1.32 45.73
C VAL A 384 -16.04 -2.67 45.08
N ALA A 385 -15.34 -3.73 45.44
CA ALA A 385 -15.68 -5.10 45.04
C ALA A 385 -17.13 -5.41 45.42
N LEU A 386 -17.86 -6.08 44.52
CA LEU A 386 -19.31 -6.31 44.68
C LEU A 386 -19.65 -7.06 45.99
N ASP A 387 -18.78 -7.94 46.43
CA ASP A 387 -18.87 -8.70 47.69
C ASP A 387 -18.63 -7.85 48.96
N LYS A 388 -18.10 -6.64 48.81
CA LYS A 388 -17.77 -5.71 49.92
C LYS A 388 -18.58 -4.43 49.91
N VAL A 389 -19.56 -4.30 49.01
CA VAL A 389 -20.37 -3.08 48.87
C VAL A 389 -21.17 -2.80 50.14
N ASP A 390 -21.75 -3.81 50.75
CA ASP A 390 -22.55 -3.68 51.98
C ASP A 390 -21.69 -3.24 53.18
N ASP A 391 -20.48 -3.77 53.31
CA ASP A 391 -19.55 -3.39 54.36
C ASP A 391 -19.04 -1.96 54.17
N TYR A 392 -18.80 -1.54 52.95
CA TYR A 392 -18.39 -0.17 52.63
C TYR A 392 -19.50 0.84 52.92
N GLN A 393 -20.76 0.51 52.61
CA GLN A 393 -21.92 1.36 52.90
C GLN A 393 -22.15 1.50 54.39
N LYS A 394 -22.02 0.43 55.17
CA LYS A 394 -22.12 0.45 56.62
C LYS A 394 -21.02 1.31 57.26
N ASN A 395 -19.78 1.18 56.82
CA ASN A 395 -18.67 1.97 57.36
C ASN A 395 -18.78 3.45 57.00
N LYS A 396 -19.32 3.80 55.83
CA LYS A 396 -19.54 5.19 55.42
C LYS A 396 -20.68 5.85 56.18
N SER A 397 -21.73 5.09 56.52
CA SER A 397 -22.82 5.57 57.38
C SER A 397 -22.39 5.79 58.86
N LEU A 398 -21.47 4.97 59.35
CA LEU A 398 -20.90 5.12 60.69
C LEU A 398 -19.95 6.32 60.83
N GLN A 399 -19.21 6.66 59.75
CA GLN A 399 -18.38 7.87 59.73
C GLN A 399 -19.22 9.16 59.61
N GLY A 400 -20.37 9.13 58.94
CA GLY A 400 -21.29 10.26 58.84
C GLY A 400 -21.96 10.59 60.17
N VAL A 401 -22.14 9.63 61.07
CA VAL A 401 -22.74 9.82 62.39
C VAL A 401 -21.77 10.45 63.43
N ASN A 402 -20.46 10.26 63.27
CA ASN A 402 -19.46 10.86 64.17
C ASN A 402 -19.19 12.35 63.92
N TYR A 403 -19.57 12.92 62.77
CA TYR A 403 -19.46 14.37 62.53
C TYR A 403 -20.65 15.20 63.00
N SER A 404 -21.79 14.56 63.37
CA SER A 404 -22.98 15.24 63.89
C SER A 404 -23.03 15.39 65.41
N ASN A 405 -22.08 14.78 66.14
CA ASN A 405 -22.04 14.84 67.60
C ASN A 405 -20.95 15.74 68.18
N THR A 406 -20.27 16.59 67.37
CA THR A 406 -19.22 17.50 67.88
C THR A 406 -19.59 18.97 67.76
N GLU A 407 -20.85 19.33 67.49
CA GLU A 407 -21.31 20.73 67.48
C GLU A 407 -22.35 21.06 68.59
N GLU A 408 -22.45 20.27 69.63
CA GLU A 408 -23.19 20.68 70.79
C GLU A 408 -22.38 20.39 72.11
N GLU A 409 -21.43 21.25 72.44
CA GLU A 409 -20.97 21.62 73.74
C GLU A 409 -20.36 23.02 73.77
#